data_5cfa9bed5194832bd183bff37ecc74c4
#
_entry.id   5cfa9bed5194832bd183bff37ecc74c4
#
_cell.length_a   1.000
_cell.length_b   1.000
_cell.length_c   1.000
_cell.angle_alpha   90.00
_cell.angle_beta   90.00
_cell.angle_gamma   90.00
#
_symmetry.space_group_name_H-M   'P 1'
#
loop_
_entity.id
_entity.type
_entity.pdbx_description
1 polymer ?
#
loop_
_entity_poly.entity_id
_entity_poly.type
_entity_poly.pdbx_seq_one_letter_code
_entity_poly.pdbx_strand_id
1 'polypeptide(L)'
;VGECRACMYFINGFVKDEVLEKLLEFFYSLTADDLPESSEELTQNQIPYGDVHLLTNLDDMQHAILAGMACLLIDGYDACFTIDCRSYPMRSVSEPDKDKALRGSRDGFVETLVYNTALIRRRIRSKDLIMELYQVGETSQTDIALCFMAERADEQLVENLRQRLQNLKVDALPMNQESLAEVLYKGKWINPFPKFKYT
;
A
#
# COMPACT_ATOMS: atom_id res chain seq x y z
N VAL A 1 -13.03 -5.66 -19.76
CA VAL A 1 -13.03 -7.09 -19.96
C VAL A 1 -14.25 -7.44 -20.82
N GLY A 2 -14.05 -7.98 -22.02
CA GLY A 2 -15.15 -8.39 -22.90
C GLY A 2 -16.20 -7.30 -23.14
N GLU A 3 -15.80 -6.03 -23.36
CA GLU A 3 -16.67 -4.84 -23.45
C GLU A 3 -17.36 -4.43 -22.13
N CYS A 4 -17.31 -5.25 -21.06
CA CYS A 4 -17.81 -4.91 -19.74
C CYS A 4 -16.82 -4.03 -18.98
N ARG A 5 -17.34 -3.11 -18.17
CA ARG A 5 -16.49 -2.35 -17.24
C ARG A 5 -15.96 -3.28 -16.17
N ALA A 6 -14.71 -3.11 -15.82
CA ALA A 6 -14.10 -3.86 -14.75
C ALA A 6 -13.23 -2.95 -13.87
N CYS A 7 -13.13 -3.29 -12.59
CA CYS A 7 -12.30 -2.57 -11.64
C CYS A 7 -11.52 -3.56 -10.79
N MET A 8 -10.21 -3.37 -10.70
CA MET A 8 -9.35 -4.21 -9.88
C MET A 8 -8.80 -3.40 -8.69
N TYR A 9 -8.96 -3.96 -7.49
CA TYR A 9 -8.48 -3.38 -6.24
C TYR A 9 -7.35 -4.24 -5.67
N PHE A 10 -6.23 -3.63 -5.35
CA PHE A 10 -5.10 -4.29 -4.71
C PHE A 10 -4.26 -3.28 -3.93
N ILE A 11 -3.40 -3.78 -3.03
CA ILE A 11 -2.44 -2.94 -2.31
C ILE A 11 -1.12 -2.97 -3.06
N ASN A 12 -0.66 -1.79 -3.47
CA ASN A 12 0.65 -1.64 -4.10
C ASN A 12 1.77 -2.15 -3.16
N GLY A 13 2.69 -2.93 -3.71
CA GLY A 13 3.75 -3.60 -2.96
C GLY A 13 3.36 -4.96 -2.37
N PHE A 14 2.10 -5.41 -2.51
CA PHE A 14 1.68 -6.76 -2.13
C PHE A 14 1.51 -7.71 -3.31
N VAL A 15 1.40 -7.17 -4.51
CA VAL A 15 1.19 -7.93 -5.74
C VAL A 15 2.48 -7.99 -6.54
N LYS A 16 2.76 -9.12 -7.17
CA LYS A 16 3.85 -9.25 -8.15
C LYS A 16 3.44 -8.58 -9.45
N ASP A 17 4.22 -7.61 -9.89
CA ASP A 17 3.97 -6.87 -11.13
C ASP A 17 3.84 -7.81 -12.34
N GLU A 18 4.73 -8.80 -12.45
CA GLU A 18 4.72 -9.80 -13.51
C GLU A 18 3.41 -10.63 -13.56
N VAL A 19 2.82 -10.91 -12.40
CA VAL A 19 1.54 -11.63 -12.32
C VAL A 19 0.39 -10.71 -12.69
N LEU A 20 0.45 -9.47 -12.21
CA LEU A 20 -0.55 -8.45 -12.52
C LEU A 20 -0.60 -8.14 -14.02
N GLU A 21 0.57 -7.97 -14.66
CA GLU A 21 0.67 -7.76 -16.10
C GLU A 21 0.02 -8.88 -16.89
N LYS A 22 0.33 -10.14 -16.55
CA LYS A 22 -0.27 -11.30 -17.22
C LYS A 22 -1.77 -11.42 -17.00
N LEU A 23 -2.25 -11.09 -15.81
CA LEU A 23 -3.69 -11.01 -15.53
C LEU A 23 -4.36 -9.95 -16.39
N LEU A 24 -3.77 -8.78 -16.49
CA LEU A 24 -4.29 -7.69 -17.32
C LEU A 24 -4.27 -8.09 -18.81
N GLU A 25 -3.17 -8.65 -19.32
CA GLU A 25 -3.09 -9.17 -20.69
C GLU A 25 -4.20 -10.17 -20.97
N PHE A 26 -4.42 -11.12 -20.06
CA PHE A 26 -5.49 -12.10 -20.18
C PHE A 26 -6.87 -11.42 -20.23
N PHE A 27 -7.20 -10.56 -19.28
CA PHE A 27 -8.50 -9.90 -19.23
C PHE A 27 -8.73 -8.94 -20.38
N TYR A 28 -7.70 -8.32 -20.95
CA TYR A 28 -7.81 -7.50 -22.15
C TYR A 28 -7.99 -8.32 -23.43
N SER A 29 -7.56 -9.57 -23.44
CA SER A 29 -7.74 -10.47 -24.58
C SER A 29 -9.14 -11.05 -24.69
N LEU A 30 -9.93 -11.04 -23.60
CA LEU A 30 -11.30 -11.58 -23.60
C LEU A 30 -12.24 -10.70 -24.41
N THR A 31 -13.06 -11.36 -25.24
CA THR A 31 -14.18 -10.75 -25.95
C THR A 31 -15.49 -10.96 -25.18
N ALA A 32 -16.58 -10.34 -25.63
CA ALA A 32 -17.89 -10.52 -24.98
C ALA A 32 -18.37 -11.98 -25.05
N ASP A 33 -18.04 -12.67 -26.14
CA ASP A 33 -18.42 -14.07 -26.36
C ASP A 33 -17.63 -15.05 -25.45
N ASP A 34 -16.51 -14.63 -24.92
CA ASP A 34 -15.67 -15.41 -24.01
C ASP A 34 -16.16 -15.33 -22.55
N LEU A 35 -17.06 -14.40 -22.23
CA LEU A 35 -17.55 -14.22 -20.87
C LEU A 35 -18.74 -15.14 -20.60
N PRO A 36 -18.62 -16.14 -19.70
CA PRO A 36 -19.73 -16.99 -19.32
C PRO A 36 -20.78 -16.21 -18.52
N GLU A 37 -22.02 -16.74 -18.49
CA GLU A 37 -23.12 -16.12 -17.75
C GLU A 37 -22.92 -16.20 -16.22
N SER A 38 -22.16 -17.21 -15.74
CA SER A 38 -21.96 -17.43 -14.30
C SER A 38 -20.53 -17.10 -13.84
N SER A 39 -20.43 -16.51 -12.64
CA SER A 39 -19.15 -16.19 -12.00
C SER A 39 -18.34 -17.44 -11.69
N GLU A 40 -19.01 -18.55 -11.36
CA GLU A 40 -18.37 -19.85 -11.07
C GLU A 40 -17.67 -20.41 -12.31
N GLU A 41 -18.31 -20.31 -13.45
CA GLU A 41 -17.77 -20.80 -14.71
C GLU A 41 -16.55 -19.98 -15.16
N LEU A 42 -16.61 -18.66 -15.00
CA LEU A 42 -15.46 -17.78 -15.26
C LEU A 42 -14.27 -18.14 -14.38
N THR A 43 -14.53 -18.45 -13.11
CA THR A 43 -13.49 -18.83 -12.15
C THR A 43 -12.82 -20.15 -12.50
N GLN A 44 -13.62 -21.16 -12.88
CA GLN A 44 -13.13 -22.52 -13.10
C GLN A 44 -12.41 -22.71 -14.44
N ASN A 45 -12.87 -22.03 -15.48
CA ASN A 45 -12.50 -22.38 -16.84
C ASN A 45 -11.58 -21.36 -17.54
N GLN A 46 -11.49 -20.13 -17.05
CA GLN A 46 -10.84 -19.09 -17.84
C GLN A 46 -9.71 -18.34 -17.13
N ILE A 47 -9.76 -18.13 -15.83
CA ILE A 47 -8.70 -17.37 -15.16
C ILE A 47 -7.45 -18.25 -15.02
N PRO A 48 -6.35 -17.97 -15.77
CA PRO A 48 -5.21 -18.89 -15.90
C PRO A 48 -4.27 -18.88 -14.69
N TYR A 49 -4.64 -18.19 -13.61
CA TYR A 49 -3.77 -17.98 -12.47
C TYR A 49 -4.41 -18.38 -11.16
N GLY A 50 -3.67 -19.21 -10.42
CA GLY A 50 -3.69 -19.35 -8.96
C GLY A 50 -5.02 -19.75 -8.32
N ASP A 51 -5.08 -19.47 -7.05
CA ASP A 51 -6.30 -19.58 -6.25
C ASP A 51 -7.21 -18.40 -6.54
N VAL A 52 -8.32 -18.67 -7.22
CA VAL A 52 -9.38 -17.69 -7.46
C VAL A 52 -10.61 -18.10 -6.65
N HIS A 53 -11.11 -17.19 -5.82
CA HIS A 53 -12.30 -17.39 -5.01
C HIS A 53 -13.33 -16.31 -5.31
N LEU A 54 -14.60 -16.66 -5.15
CA LEU A 54 -15.72 -15.74 -5.28
C LEU A 54 -16.13 -15.21 -3.91
N LEU A 55 -16.29 -13.90 -3.81
CA LEU A 55 -16.82 -13.24 -2.62
C LEU A 55 -18.03 -12.39 -3.01
N THR A 56 -19.12 -12.55 -2.26
CA THR A 56 -20.36 -11.78 -2.45
C THR A 56 -20.56 -10.71 -1.39
N ASN A 57 -19.72 -10.70 -0.35
CA ASN A 57 -19.80 -9.79 0.79
C ASN A 57 -18.66 -8.75 0.73
N LEU A 58 -19.00 -7.48 0.94
CA LEU A 58 -18.03 -6.37 0.95
C LEU A 58 -17.03 -6.44 2.10
N ASP A 59 -17.43 -6.95 3.26
CA ASP A 59 -16.52 -7.10 4.40
C ASP A 59 -15.45 -8.15 4.10
N ASP A 60 -15.83 -9.28 3.49
CA ASP A 60 -14.90 -10.32 3.07
C ASP A 60 -13.96 -9.82 1.97
N MET A 61 -14.49 -9.06 1.00
CA MET A 61 -13.68 -8.40 -0.02
C MET A 61 -12.65 -7.45 0.61
N GLN A 62 -13.07 -6.63 1.58
CA GLN A 62 -12.16 -5.73 2.29
C GLN A 62 -11.06 -6.51 3.04
N HIS A 63 -11.43 -7.59 3.72
CA HIS A 63 -10.47 -8.46 4.37
C HIS A 63 -9.46 -9.09 3.40
N ALA A 64 -9.93 -9.53 2.23
CA ALA A 64 -9.09 -10.10 1.18
C ALA A 64 -8.07 -9.07 0.66
N ILE A 65 -8.52 -7.83 0.35
CA ILE A 65 -7.64 -6.74 -0.07
C ILE A 65 -6.60 -6.43 1.01
N LEU A 66 -7.02 -6.30 2.28
CA LEU A 66 -6.11 -6.02 3.39
C LEU A 66 -5.17 -7.19 3.69
N ALA A 67 -5.52 -8.41 3.29
CA ALA A 67 -4.64 -9.57 3.31
C ALA A 67 -3.66 -9.62 2.12
N GLY A 68 -3.82 -8.71 1.15
CA GLY A 68 -2.92 -8.55 0.00
C GLY A 68 -3.37 -9.27 -1.27
N MET A 69 -4.59 -9.79 -1.32
CA MET A 69 -5.17 -10.35 -2.54
C MET A 69 -5.59 -9.25 -3.50
N ALA A 70 -5.59 -9.53 -4.79
CA ALA A 70 -6.24 -8.69 -5.77
C ALA A 70 -7.72 -9.06 -5.88
N CYS A 71 -8.58 -8.05 -5.94
CA CYS A 71 -10.03 -8.19 -6.05
C CYS A 71 -10.50 -7.55 -7.34
N LEU A 72 -11.13 -8.33 -8.22
CA LEU A 72 -11.65 -7.89 -9.50
C LEU A 72 -13.17 -7.90 -9.46
N LEU A 73 -13.76 -6.76 -9.83
CA LEU A 73 -15.19 -6.60 -10.05
C LEU A 73 -15.43 -6.39 -11.54
N ILE A 74 -16.38 -7.09 -12.11
CA ILE A 74 -16.77 -7.00 -13.53
C ILE A 74 -18.27 -6.73 -13.59
N ASP A 75 -18.69 -5.73 -14.35
CA ASP A 75 -20.10 -5.43 -14.56
C ASP A 75 -20.82 -6.65 -15.17
N GLY A 76 -21.98 -6.97 -14.60
CA GLY A 76 -22.77 -8.13 -14.99
C GLY A 76 -22.64 -9.32 -14.05
N TYR A 77 -21.65 -9.35 -13.18
CA TYR A 77 -21.48 -10.37 -12.15
C TYR A 77 -21.80 -9.82 -10.76
N ASP A 78 -22.44 -10.61 -9.93
CA ASP A 78 -22.83 -10.30 -8.56
C ASP A 78 -21.77 -10.66 -7.50
N ALA A 79 -20.61 -11.14 -7.95
CA ALA A 79 -19.51 -11.57 -7.11
C ALA A 79 -18.20 -10.83 -7.45
N CYS A 80 -17.34 -10.71 -6.45
CA CYS A 80 -15.95 -10.27 -6.59
C CYS A 80 -15.05 -11.48 -6.80
N PHE A 81 -14.19 -11.43 -7.80
CA PHE A 81 -13.15 -12.43 -8.05
C PHE A 81 -11.90 -12.06 -7.25
N THR A 82 -11.56 -12.83 -6.22
CA THR A 82 -10.31 -12.65 -5.48
C THR A 82 -9.24 -13.55 -6.05
N ILE A 83 -8.09 -12.95 -6.37
CA ILE A 83 -6.97 -13.63 -7.03
C ILE A 83 -5.76 -13.55 -6.11
N ASP A 84 -5.21 -14.71 -5.73
CA ASP A 84 -4.00 -14.74 -4.93
C ASP A 84 -2.74 -14.55 -5.78
N CYS A 85 -2.36 -13.30 -5.94
CA CYS A 85 -1.13 -12.89 -6.61
C CYS A 85 -0.12 -12.25 -5.64
N ARG A 86 -0.20 -12.62 -4.35
CA ARG A 86 0.62 -12.02 -3.30
C ARG A 86 2.12 -12.24 -3.50
N SER A 87 2.83 -11.16 -3.37
CA SER A 87 4.27 -11.15 -3.18
C SER A 87 4.59 -10.18 -2.07
N TYR A 88 4.88 -10.72 -0.91
CA TYR A 88 5.36 -9.84 0.15
C TYR A 88 6.79 -9.41 -0.16
N PRO A 89 7.08 -8.11 -0.04
CA PRO A 89 8.46 -7.66 -0.14
C PRO A 89 9.27 -8.37 0.94
N MET A 90 10.18 -9.22 0.51
CA MET A 90 11.12 -9.90 1.39
C MET A 90 12.50 -9.29 1.14
N ARG A 91 13.07 -8.69 2.16
CA ARG A 91 14.47 -8.31 2.15
C ARG A 91 15.33 -9.58 2.18
N SER A 92 16.40 -9.64 1.40
CA SER A 92 17.50 -10.53 1.71
C SER A 92 17.96 -10.25 3.14
N VAL A 93 18.06 -11.27 3.97
CA VAL A 93 18.27 -11.20 5.43
C VAL A 93 19.45 -10.30 5.79
N SER A 94 19.20 -9.01 6.07
CA SER A 94 20.14 -8.14 6.74
C SER A 94 19.43 -7.45 7.90
N GLU A 95 19.89 -7.71 9.11
CA GLU A 95 19.42 -7.02 10.31
C GLU A 95 19.93 -5.58 10.30
N PRO A 96 19.13 -4.58 10.73
CA PRO A 96 19.63 -3.24 10.99
C PRO A 96 20.72 -3.31 12.05
N ASP A 97 21.89 -2.70 11.79
CA ASP A 97 23.03 -2.78 12.70
C ASP A 97 22.82 -2.09 14.06
N LYS A 98 21.86 -1.17 14.12
CA LYS A 98 21.62 -0.34 15.31
C LYS A 98 20.44 -0.78 16.20
N ASP A 99 19.52 -1.60 15.71
CA ASP A 99 18.33 -2.04 16.46
C ASP A 99 18.12 -3.56 16.32
N LYS A 100 19.11 -4.35 16.72
CA LYS A 100 19.00 -5.81 16.72
C LYS A 100 18.02 -6.27 17.79
N ALA A 101 16.84 -6.72 17.39
CA ALA A 101 15.92 -7.35 18.30
C ALA A 101 16.41 -8.78 18.65
N LEU A 102 16.71 -9.03 19.92
CA LEU A 102 17.08 -10.36 20.42
C LEU A 102 15.94 -11.39 20.25
N ARG A 103 14.69 -10.94 20.23
CA ARG A 103 13.49 -11.73 19.96
C ARG A 103 12.43 -10.85 19.31
N GLY A 104 11.89 -11.25 18.18
CA GLY A 104 10.82 -10.54 17.49
C GLY A 104 11.00 -10.49 15.98
N SER A 105 10.19 -9.68 15.33
CA SER A 105 10.25 -9.47 13.88
C SER A 105 11.52 -8.69 13.52
N ARG A 106 12.22 -9.21 12.52
CA ARG A 106 13.49 -8.63 12.01
C ARG A 106 13.29 -7.77 10.77
N ASP A 107 12.04 -7.44 10.44
CA ASP A 107 11.74 -6.59 9.28
C ASP A 107 12.10 -5.14 9.61
N GLY A 108 13.07 -4.59 8.92
CA GLY A 108 13.43 -3.17 8.96
C GLY A 108 12.92 -2.42 7.74
N PHE A 109 12.81 -1.10 7.84
CA PHE A 109 12.53 -0.25 6.70
C PHE A 109 13.69 -0.28 5.71
N VAL A 110 13.35 -0.08 4.44
CA VAL A 110 14.27 0.00 3.30
C VAL A 110 14.18 1.38 2.66
N GLU A 111 15.02 1.64 1.66
CA GLU A 111 15.08 2.94 0.99
C GLU A 111 13.81 3.26 0.19
N THR A 112 13.06 2.24 -0.23
CA THR A 112 11.88 2.39 -1.07
C THR A 112 10.61 2.55 -0.23
N LEU A 113 9.94 3.69 -0.35
CA LEU A 113 8.74 4.03 0.44
C LEU A 113 7.60 3.04 0.26
N VAL A 114 7.37 2.55 -0.96
CA VAL A 114 6.29 1.58 -1.25
C VAL A 114 6.47 0.30 -0.43
N TYR A 115 7.69 -0.20 -0.30
CA TYR A 115 7.96 -1.38 0.53
C TYR A 115 7.73 -1.12 2.01
N ASN A 116 8.08 0.07 2.49
CA ASN A 116 7.87 0.45 3.89
C ASN A 116 6.38 0.56 4.23
N THR A 117 5.59 1.18 3.36
CA THR A 117 4.13 1.26 3.52
C THR A 117 3.48 -0.13 3.46
N ALA A 118 3.94 -1.00 2.55
CA ALA A 118 3.50 -2.38 2.47
C ALA A 118 3.84 -3.17 3.74
N LEU A 119 5.04 -3.01 4.32
CA LEU A 119 5.41 -3.63 5.59
C LEU A 119 4.50 -3.21 6.75
N ILE A 120 4.18 -1.90 6.83
CA ILE A 120 3.24 -1.39 7.84
C ILE A 120 1.86 -2.01 7.62
N ARG A 121 1.35 -1.99 6.39
CA ARG A 121 0.04 -2.53 6.02
C ARG A 121 -0.06 -4.04 6.30
N ARG A 122 1.00 -4.80 6.05
CA ARG A 122 1.07 -6.23 6.34
C ARG A 122 0.86 -6.54 7.82
N ARG A 123 1.38 -5.68 8.71
CA ARG A 123 1.25 -5.84 10.16
C ARG A 123 -0.05 -5.29 10.70
N ILE A 124 -0.56 -4.23 10.10
CA ILE A 124 -1.79 -3.54 10.52
C ILE A 124 -2.82 -3.68 9.40
N ARG A 125 -3.58 -4.76 9.43
CA ARG A 125 -4.62 -5.08 8.46
C ARG A 125 -5.96 -4.46 8.89
N SER A 126 -5.95 -3.16 9.13
CA SER A 126 -7.15 -2.40 9.51
C SER A 126 -7.52 -1.41 8.43
N LYS A 127 -8.82 -1.26 8.19
CA LYS A 127 -9.38 -0.20 7.32
C LYS A 127 -9.08 1.19 7.86
N ASP A 128 -8.91 1.32 9.19
CA ASP A 128 -8.67 2.59 9.86
C ASP A 128 -7.23 3.07 9.74
N LEU A 129 -6.33 2.23 9.23
CA LEU A 129 -4.97 2.65 8.91
C LEU A 129 -4.99 3.50 7.64
N ILE A 130 -4.77 4.79 7.80
CA ILE A 130 -4.67 5.76 6.70
C ILE A 130 -3.21 5.96 6.35
N MET A 131 -2.93 6.02 5.06
CA MET A 131 -1.61 6.34 4.50
C MET A 131 -1.77 7.42 3.45
N GLU A 132 -1.25 8.60 3.73
CA GLU A 132 -1.26 9.75 2.83
C GLU A 132 0.13 9.95 2.27
N LEU A 133 0.22 10.07 0.95
CA LEU A 133 1.48 10.26 0.25
C LEU A 133 1.64 11.74 -0.12
N TYR A 134 2.82 12.28 0.12
CA TYR A 134 3.21 13.64 -0.19
C TYR A 134 4.52 13.64 -0.96
N GLN A 135 4.67 14.58 -1.87
CA GLN A 135 5.96 14.90 -2.50
C GLN A 135 6.45 16.23 -1.98
N VAL A 136 7.66 16.27 -1.45
CA VAL A 136 8.24 17.42 -0.79
C VAL A 136 9.60 17.76 -1.38
N GLY A 137 9.87 19.07 -1.52
CA GLY A 137 11.07 19.61 -2.16
C GLY A 137 10.84 19.99 -3.61
N GLU A 138 11.27 21.20 -3.97
CA GLU A 138 11.09 21.71 -5.35
C GLU A 138 11.93 20.91 -6.35
N THR A 139 13.16 20.60 -5.98
CA THR A 139 14.10 19.87 -6.85
C THR A 139 14.11 18.37 -6.53
N SER A 140 14.11 17.98 -5.26
CA SER A 140 14.24 16.56 -4.88
C SER A 140 12.96 15.76 -5.03
N GLN A 141 11.79 16.40 -4.92
CA GLN A 141 10.46 15.75 -4.97
C GLN A 141 10.42 14.45 -4.14
N THR A 142 10.94 14.53 -2.91
CA THR A 142 11.07 13.35 -2.03
C THR A 142 9.71 12.85 -1.58
N ASP A 143 9.45 11.58 -1.78
CA ASP A 143 8.21 10.93 -1.36
C ASP A 143 8.18 10.72 0.15
N ILE A 144 7.10 11.15 0.79
CA ILE A 144 6.84 11.02 2.22
C ILE A 144 5.48 10.38 2.43
N ALA A 145 5.40 9.40 3.35
CA ALA A 145 4.13 8.82 3.79
C ALA A 145 3.80 9.26 5.22
N LEU A 146 2.62 9.85 5.40
CA LEU A 146 2.02 10.09 6.70
C LEU A 146 1.07 8.93 7.03
N CYS A 147 1.43 8.12 8.03
CA CYS A 147 0.67 6.93 8.43
C CYS A 147 0.07 7.12 9.81
N PHE A 148 -1.24 6.92 9.95
CA PHE A 148 -1.94 7.06 11.23
C PHE A 148 -3.19 6.19 11.29
N MET A 149 -3.68 5.93 12.51
CA MET A 149 -4.96 5.24 12.73
C MET A 149 -6.07 6.29 12.86
N ALA A 150 -7.06 6.28 11.96
CA ALA A 150 -8.11 7.29 11.88
C ALA A 150 -8.86 7.50 13.21
N GLU A 151 -9.21 6.39 13.90
CA GLU A 151 -9.97 6.47 15.16
C GLU A 151 -9.14 6.76 16.43
N ARG A 152 -7.80 6.78 16.31
CA ARG A 152 -6.89 6.90 17.46
C ARG A 152 -5.96 8.11 17.39
N ALA A 153 -5.74 8.63 16.21
CA ALA A 153 -4.89 9.79 16.03
C ALA A 153 -5.65 11.06 16.45
N ASP A 154 -4.91 11.98 17.05
CA ASP A 154 -5.44 13.34 17.31
C ASP A 154 -5.58 14.07 15.96
N GLU A 155 -6.83 14.41 15.61
CA GLU A 155 -7.16 15.07 14.33
C GLU A 155 -6.40 16.38 14.16
N GLN A 156 -6.24 17.16 15.25
CA GLN A 156 -5.56 18.44 15.20
C GLN A 156 -4.05 18.25 14.95
N LEU A 157 -3.46 17.19 15.50
CA LEU A 157 -2.07 16.83 15.22
C LEU A 157 -1.88 16.42 13.77
N VAL A 158 -2.77 15.56 13.26
CA VAL A 158 -2.74 15.10 11.86
C VAL A 158 -2.87 16.28 10.91
N GLU A 159 -3.84 17.16 11.14
CA GLU A 159 -4.05 18.34 10.30
C GLU A 159 -2.85 19.31 10.35
N ASN A 160 -2.26 19.53 11.51
CA ASN A 160 -1.04 20.31 11.64
C ASN A 160 0.12 19.70 10.82
N LEU A 161 0.25 18.37 10.82
CA LEU A 161 1.30 17.69 10.04
C LEU A 161 1.03 17.82 8.53
N ARG A 162 -0.22 17.65 8.09
CA ARG A 162 -0.61 17.86 6.69
C ARG A 162 -0.23 19.25 6.21
N GLN A 163 -0.65 20.27 6.95
CA GLN A 163 -0.36 21.67 6.59
C GLN A 163 1.14 21.95 6.57
N ARG A 164 1.90 21.38 7.49
CA ARG A 164 3.36 21.53 7.49
C ARG A 164 3.99 20.86 6.27
N LEU A 165 3.60 19.64 5.93
CA LEU A 165 4.10 18.94 4.76
C LEU A 165 3.77 19.66 3.45
N GLN A 166 2.53 20.14 3.32
CA GLN A 166 2.08 20.88 2.11
C GLN A 166 2.76 22.25 1.96
N ASN A 167 3.03 22.94 3.07
CA ASN A 167 3.64 24.25 3.06
C ASN A 167 5.18 24.23 3.14
N LEU A 168 5.78 23.06 3.06
CA LEU A 168 7.20 22.87 3.23
C LEU A 168 7.94 23.35 1.98
N LYS A 169 8.45 24.58 2.03
CA LYS A 169 9.25 25.19 0.97
C LYS A 169 10.73 24.91 1.21
N VAL A 170 11.20 23.80 0.70
CA VAL A 170 12.62 23.41 0.70
C VAL A 170 13.01 23.02 -0.71
N ASP A 171 14.22 23.32 -1.11
CA ASP A 171 14.74 22.95 -2.42
C ASP A 171 14.97 21.43 -2.49
N ALA A 172 15.66 20.87 -1.50
CA ALA A 172 15.96 19.45 -1.41
C ALA A 172 15.97 18.95 0.04
N LEU A 173 15.67 17.67 0.23
CA LEU A 173 15.80 16.93 1.48
C LEU A 173 16.92 15.89 1.35
N PRO A 174 18.20 16.28 1.45
CA PRO A 174 19.32 15.40 1.14
C PRO A 174 19.56 14.31 2.19
N MET A 175 19.14 14.52 3.43
CA MET A 175 19.35 13.61 4.56
C MET A 175 18.05 12.94 5.03
N ASN A 176 17.08 12.78 4.15
CA ASN A 176 15.81 12.07 4.42
C ASN A 176 15.14 12.47 5.75
N GLN A 177 15.21 11.57 6.76
CA GLN A 177 14.50 11.73 8.04
C GLN A 177 15.01 12.92 8.86
N GLU A 178 16.31 13.15 8.91
CA GLU A 178 16.90 14.23 9.71
C GLU A 178 16.56 15.61 9.13
N SER A 179 16.68 15.75 7.82
CA SER A 179 16.32 17.00 7.13
C SER A 179 14.83 17.31 7.26
N LEU A 180 13.97 16.29 7.17
CA LEU A 180 12.54 16.44 7.38
C LEU A 180 12.23 16.89 8.81
N ALA A 181 12.85 16.26 9.80
CA ALA A 181 12.67 16.60 11.21
C ALA A 181 13.09 18.05 11.51
N GLU A 182 14.25 18.48 11.01
CA GLU A 182 14.73 19.86 11.18
C GLU A 182 13.77 20.88 10.60
N VAL A 183 13.23 20.62 9.42
CA VAL A 183 12.33 21.55 8.74
C VAL A 183 10.95 21.58 9.40
N LEU A 184 10.42 20.45 9.83
CA LEU A 184 9.15 20.40 10.56
C LEU A 184 9.22 21.11 11.93
N TYR A 185 10.40 21.21 12.52
CA TYR A 185 10.61 21.83 13.84
C TYR A 185 11.32 23.19 13.82
N LYS A 186 11.46 23.81 12.66
CA LYS A 186 11.98 25.19 12.56
C LYS A 186 11.24 26.11 13.53
N GLY A 187 11.91 26.50 14.63
CA GLY A 187 11.39 27.48 15.58
C GLY A 187 11.54 27.14 17.07
N LYS A 188 12.04 25.98 17.44
CA LYS A 188 12.27 25.65 18.87
C LYS A 188 13.76 25.51 19.20
N TRP A 189 14.44 26.62 19.19
CA TRP A 189 15.86 26.75 19.60
C TRP A 189 16.13 26.31 21.04
N ILE A 190 15.09 26.05 21.85
CA ILE A 190 15.16 25.76 23.28
C ILE A 190 15.10 24.28 23.65
N ASN A 191 14.89 23.38 22.69
CA ASN A 191 14.83 21.95 22.99
C ASN A 191 15.92 21.16 22.23
N PRO A 192 17.09 20.91 22.85
CA PRO A 192 18.21 20.21 22.20
C PRO A 192 17.95 18.70 22.03
N PHE A 193 16.84 18.17 22.55
CA PHE A 193 16.49 16.75 22.40
C PHE A 193 15.33 16.61 21.41
N PRO A 194 15.54 16.03 20.23
CA PRO A 194 14.45 15.75 19.33
C PRO A 194 13.46 14.77 19.98
N LYS A 195 12.18 15.12 19.98
CA LYS A 195 11.11 14.22 20.46
C LYS A 195 10.80 13.08 19.47
N PHE A 196 11.62 12.91 18.44
CA PHE A 196 11.47 11.86 17.45
C PHE A 196 12.32 10.66 17.80
N LYS A 197 11.73 9.49 17.67
CA LYS A 197 12.47 8.25 17.62
C LYS A 197 12.75 7.94 16.15
N TYR A 198 14.02 7.94 15.79
CA TYR A 198 14.44 7.43 14.47
C TYR A 198 14.60 5.91 14.56
N THR A 199 14.10 5.22 13.56
CA THR A 199 14.27 3.76 13.40
C THR A 199 15.19 3.48 12.23
#